data_36a6355093022dedd32bf2812c7a4355
#
_entry.id   36a6355093022dedd32bf2812c7a4355
#
_cell.length_a   1.000
_cell.length_b   1.000
_cell.length_c   1.000
_cell.angle_alpha   90.00
_cell.angle_beta   90.00
_cell.angle_gamma   90.00
#
_symmetry.space_group_name_H-M   'P 1'
#
loop_
_entity.id
_entity.type
_entity.pdbx_description
1 polymer ?
#
loop_
_entity_poly.entity_id
_entity_poly.type
_entity_poly.pdbx_seq_one_letter_code
_entity_poly.pdbx_strand_id
1 'polypeptide(L)'
;VTEEITVTATLREEKVQDVPFSVTAPTEEQLRERGVDSIEGIAQSTPGITVQNLGPGQSQVAIRGVSAGQIVRDQPGVKEQVGVYLDDSGISLSLFTPDIDLFDMSRVELLRGPQGTLFGAGSASGTLRYITNQPKLGQSETVAELTATDISDGEPGGSAKFAVNSPLGDKAALRVTGFFNSFGGFIDSVQPNLSIKKDVNSGERSGARLALRFQPNDRLTITPRILYQKVSTD
;
A
#
# COMPACT_ATOMS: atom_id res chain seq x y z
N VAL A 1 4.60 -27.50 2.97
CA VAL A 1 4.40 -26.94 4.31
C VAL A 1 3.43 -25.78 4.14
N THR A 2 2.25 -25.87 4.72
CA THR A 2 1.27 -24.78 4.66
C THR A 2 1.78 -23.69 5.61
N GLU A 3 2.20 -22.58 5.08
CA GLU A 3 2.67 -21.43 5.86
C GLU A 3 1.48 -20.88 6.66
N GLU A 4 1.61 -20.82 7.97
CA GLU A 4 0.56 -20.34 8.84
C GLU A 4 0.58 -18.82 8.88
N ILE A 5 -0.38 -18.19 8.20
CA ILE A 5 -0.47 -16.74 8.09
C ILE A 5 -1.07 -16.16 9.37
N THR A 6 -0.31 -15.32 10.07
CA THR A 6 -0.77 -14.53 11.23
C THR A 6 -1.20 -13.15 10.77
N VAL A 7 -2.33 -12.68 11.29
CA VAL A 7 -2.90 -11.36 11.00
C VAL A 7 -3.13 -10.57 12.29
N THR A 8 -3.29 -9.26 12.15
CA THR A 8 -3.65 -8.36 13.23
C THR A 8 -5.02 -7.71 13.03
N ALA A 9 -5.90 -8.44 12.36
CA ALA A 9 -7.24 -8.00 11.96
C ALA A 9 -8.15 -7.60 13.13
N THR A 10 -7.93 -8.19 14.31
CA THR A 10 -8.64 -7.88 15.56
C THR A 10 -7.84 -6.93 16.48
N LEU A 11 -6.79 -6.28 15.97
CA LEU A 11 -5.76 -5.55 16.75
C LEU A 11 -4.98 -6.46 17.72
N ARG A 12 -5.00 -7.77 17.48
CA ARG A 12 -4.22 -8.80 18.16
C ARG A 12 -3.67 -9.75 17.11
N GLU A 13 -2.53 -10.35 17.41
CA GLU A 13 -1.97 -11.40 16.56
C GLU A 13 -2.79 -12.68 16.70
N GLU A 14 -3.42 -13.09 15.61
CA GLU A 14 -4.24 -14.30 15.50
C GLU A 14 -3.97 -14.99 14.16
N LYS A 15 -4.20 -16.29 14.08
CA LYS A 15 -4.14 -17.01 12.82
C LYS A 15 -5.33 -16.61 11.94
N VAL A 16 -5.13 -16.46 10.64
CA VAL A 16 -6.21 -16.12 9.69
C VAL A 16 -7.43 -17.01 9.89
N GLN A 17 -7.23 -18.29 10.22
CA GLN A 17 -8.30 -19.27 10.40
C GLN A 17 -9.14 -19.05 11.67
N ASP A 18 -8.59 -18.36 12.67
CA ASP A 18 -9.23 -18.13 13.97
C ASP A 18 -10.02 -16.81 13.99
N VAL A 19 -9.84 -15.96 12.96
CA VAL A 19 -10.55 -14.68 12.85
C VAL A 19 -12.03 -14.91 12.50
N PRO A 20 -12.98 -14.33 13.25
CA PRO A 20 -14.42 -14.62 13.09
C PRO A 20 -15.08 -13.94 11.88
N PHE A 21 -14.33 -13.38 10.96
CA PHE A 21 -14.84 -12.73 9.73
C PHE A 21 -13.92 -13.03 8.53
N SER A 22 -14.40 -12.69 7.33
CA SER A 22 -13.66 -12.97 6.10
C SER A 22 -12.44 -12.07 5.97
N VAL A 23 -11.24 -12.66 6.08
CA VAL A 23 -9.95 -11.99 5.89
C VAL A 23 -9.20 -12.62 4.73
N THR A 24 -8.49 -11.80 3.96
CA THR A 24 -7.45 -12.21 3.01
C THR A 24 -6.19 -11.46 3.36
N ALA A 25 -5.07 -12.15 3.47
CA ALA A 25 -3.82 -11.55 3.91
C ALA A 25 -2.63 -12.05 3.06
N PRO A 26 -2.50 -11.60 1.79
CA PRO A 26 -1.32 -11.93 0.99
C PRO A 26 -0.05 -11.41 1.67
N THR A 27 0.94 -12.28 1.77
CA THR A 27 2.27 -11.99 2.32
C THR A 27 3.14 -11.24 1.31
N GLU A 28 4.24 -10.65 1.77
CA GLU A 28 5.25 -10.02 0.91
C GLU A 28 5.72 -10.94 -0.21
N GLU A 29 5.99 -12.21 0.11
CA GLU A 29 6.42 -13.20 -0.88
C GLU A 29 5.35 -13.43 -1.95
N GLN A 30 4.10 -13.62 -1.54
CA GLN A 30 2.97 -13.81 -2.47
C GLN A 30 2.71 -12.58 -3.35
N LEU A 31 2.87 -11.37 -2.81
CA LEU A 31 2.74 -10.13 -3.58
C LEU A 31 3.86 -10.03 -4.62
N ARG A 32 5.10 -10.30 -4.21
CA ARG A 32 6.27 -10.28 -5.10
C ARG A 32 6.21 -11.33 -6.19
N GLU A 33 5.87 -12.58 -5.86
CA GLU A 33 5.71 -13.67 -6.85
C GLU A 33 4.65 -13.35 -7.92
N ARG A 34 3.63 -12.58 -7.57
CA ARG A 34 2.56 -12.16 -8.48
C ARG A 34 2.85 -10.84 -9.19
N GLY A 35 3.98 -10.19 -8.91
CA GLY A 35 4.32 -8.88 -9.45
C GLY A 35 3.34 -7.76 -8.99
N VAL A 36 2.77 -7.89 -7.79
CA VAL A 36 1.81 -6.92 -7.24
C VAL A 36 2.59 -5.82 -6.52
N ASP A 37 2.60 -4.62 -7.10
CA ASP A 37 3.30 -3.44 -6.60
C ASP A 37 2.37 -2.25 -6.32
N SER A 38 1.07 -2.42 -6.58
CA SER A 38 0.07 -1.37 -6.52
C SER A 38 -1.25 -1.89 -5.94
N ILE A 39 -2.13 -0.97 -5.56
CA ILE A 39 -3.47 -1.29 -5.05
C ILE A 39 -4.34 -1.96 -6.13
N GLU A 40 -4.15 -1.61 -7.40
CA GLU A 40 -4.81 -2.24 -8.53
C GLU A 40 -4.40 -3.71 -8.66
N GLY A 41 -3.12 -4.02 -8.51
CA GLY A 41 -2.61 -5.39 -8.50
C GLY A 41 -3.20 -6.23 -7.37
N ILE A 42 -3.38 -5.63 -6.17
CA ILE A 42 -4.10 -6.28 -5.06
C ILE A 42 -5.53 -6.60 -5.47
N ALA A 43 -6.24 -5.65 -6.10
CA ALA A 43 -7.62 -5.85 -6.52
C ALA A 43 -7.76 -6.94 -7.57
N GLN A 44 -6.84 -7.03 -8.53
CA GLN A 44 -6.82 -8.07 -9.56
C GLN A 44 -6.58 -9.47 -8.97
N SER A 45 -5.81 -9.55 -7.89
CA SER A 45 -5.43 -10.81 -7.26
C SER A 45 -6.36 -11.25 -6.12
N THR A 46 -7.30 -10.38 -5.68
CA THR A 46 -8.10 -10.60 -4.48
C THR A 46 -9.59 -10.46 -4.78
N PRO A 47 -10.40 -11.54 -4.69
CA PRO A 47 -11.84 -11.46 -4.94
C PRO A 47 -12.58 -10.52 -3.99
N GLY A 48 -13.53 -9.76 -4.53
CA GLY A 48 -14.43 -8.89 -3.76
C GLY A 48 -13.88 -7.52 -3.40
N ILE A 49 -12.71 -7.17 -3.93
CA ILE A 49 -12.20 -5.78 -3.95
C ILE A 49 -12.17 -5.28 -5.39
N THR A 50 -12.53 -4.04 -5.60
CA THR A 50 -12.37 -3.32 -6.86
C THR A 50 -11.73 -1.98 -6.60
N VAL A 51 -10.91 -1.54 -7.52
CA VAL A 51 -10.23 -0.25 -7.45
C VAL A 51 -10.56 0.54 -8.71
N GLN A 52 -10.98 1.77 -8.53
CA GLN A 52 -11.14 2.74 -9.59
C GLN A 52 -10.00 3.74 -9.48
N ASN A 53 -9.19 3.84 -10.52
CA ASN A 53 -8.14 4.85 -10.63
C ASN A 53 -8.80 6.22 -10.88
N LEU A 54 -8.51 7.19 -10.04
CA LEU A 54 -9.03 8.56 -10.11
C LEU A 54 -8.01 9.55 -10.67
N GLY A 55 -6.86 9.06 -11.04
CA GLY A 55 -5.71 9.83 -11.50
C GLY A 55 -4.45 9.45 -10.76
N PRO A 56 -3.33 10.08 -11.07
CA PRO A 56 -2.04 9.71 -10.53
C PRO A 56 -1.98 9.73 -9.01
N GLY A 57 -1.65 8.58 -8.43
CA GLY A 57 -1.51 8.42 -6.98
C GLY A 57 -2.83 8.46 -6.19
N GLN A 58 -3.98 8.37 -6.86
CA GLN A 58 -5.30 8.46 -6.25
C GLN A 58 -6.20 7.33 -6.74
N SER A 59 -6.75 6.59 -5.81
CA SER A 59 -7.67 5.48 -6.11
C SER A 59 -8.91 5.53 -5.24
N GLN A 60 -9.99 4.96 -5.73
CA GLN A 60 -11.17 4.67 -4.94
C GLN A 60 -11.31 3.16 -4.76
N VAL A 61 -11.37 2.74 -3.52
CA VAL A 61 -11.49 1.33 -3.15
C VAL A 61 -12.94 0.98 -2.85
N ALA A 62 -13.41 -0.13 -3.40
CA ALA A 62 -14.71 -0.71 -3.05
C ALA A 62 -14.54 -2.16 -2.60
N ILE A 63 -15.24 -2.55 -1.55
CA ILE A 63 -15.33 -3.92 -1.08
C ILE A 63 -16.75 -4.42 -1.30
N ARG A 64 -16.90 -5.54 -2.03
CA ARG A 64 -18.21 -6.11 -2.42
C ARG A 64 -19.11 -5.09 -3.14
N GLY A 65 -18.51 -4.21 -3.95
CA GLY A 65 -19.20 -3.17 -4.69
C GLY A 65 -19.60 -1.93 -3.87
N VAL A 66 -19.26 -1.87 -2.60
CA VAL A 66 -19.57 -0.72 -1.72
C VAL A 66 -18.34 0.16 -1.58
N SER A 67 -18.49 1.41 -2.00
CA SER A 67 -17.51 2.49 -1.83
C SER A 67 -18.25 3.77 -1.43
N ALA A 68 -17.53 4.88 -1.28
CA ALA A 68 -18.14 6.21 -1.06
C ALA A 68 -18.98 6.70 -2.26
N GLY A 69 -19.02 5.96 -3.37
CA GLY A 69 -19.64 6.37 -4.62
C GLY A 69 -18.77 7.38 -5.39
N GLN A 70 -19.23 7.80 -6.57
CA GLN A 70 -18.62 8.95 -7.24
C GLN A 70 -18.91 10.20 -6.42
N ILE A 71 -17.93 10.60 -5.64
CA ILE A 71 -18.04 11.84 -4.87
C ILE A 71 -17.79 12.97 -5.87
N VAL A 72 -18.82 13.76 -6.12
CA VAL A 72 -18.62 15.08 -6.70
C VAL A 72 -17.75 15.85 -5.68
N ARG A 73 -16.61 16.32 -6.12
CA ARG A 73 -15.55 16.97 -5.31
C ARG A 73 -16.07 18.03 -4.31
N ASP A 74 -17.31 18.50 -4.52
CA ASP A 74 -17.94 19.59 -3.79
C ASP A 74 -19.07 19.13 -2.85
N GLN A 75 -19.17 17.83 -2.54
CA GLN A 75 -20.15 17.35 -1.55
C GLN A 75 -19.48 17.12 -0.18
N PRO A 76 -19.55 18.13 0.71
CA PRO A 76 -19.02 17.95 2.07
C PRO A 76 -19.85 16.91 2.84
N GLY A 77 -19.18 16.05 3.60
CA GLY A 77 -19.82 15.09 4.50
C GLY A 77 -20.00 13.67 3.97
N VAL A 78 -19.64 13.39 2.73
CA VAL A 78 -19.54 12.01 2.25
C VAL A 78 -18.25 11.40 2.83
N LYS A 79 -18.39 10.26 3.53
CA LYS A 79 -17.26 9.53 4.12
C LYS A 79 -16.97 8.30 3.30
N GLU A 80 -15.69 7.92 3.28
CA GLU A 80 -15.28 6.62 2.75
C GLU A 80 -16.05 5.50 3.45
N GLN A 81 -16.29 4.41 2.71
CA GLN A 81 -16.95 3.21 3.23
C GLN A 81 -15.95 2.07 3.44
N VAL A 82 -14.74 2.22 2.88
CA VAL A 82 -13.60 1.34 3.09
C VAL A 82 -12.52 2.12 3.85
N GLY A 83 -12.23 1.70 5.07
CA GLY A 83 -11.11 2.26 5.82
C GLY A 83 -9.79 1.74 5.24
N VAL A 84 -8.85 2.63 4.94
CA VAL A 84 -7.52 2.22 4.49
C VAL A 84 -6.47 2.69 5.48
N TYR A 85 -5.62 1.75 5.90
CA TYR A 85 -4.65 1.96 6.97
C TYR A 85 -3.25 1.57 6.52
N LEU A 86 -2.27 2.36 6.94
CA LEU A 86 -0.86 2.00 6.92
C LEU A 86 -0.44 1.74 8.37
N ASP A 87 -0.14 0.47 8.68
CA ASP A 87 -0.02 -0.03 10.03
C ASP A 87 -1.29 0.33 10.86
N ASP A 88 -1.15 1.22 11.84
CA ASP A 88 -2.28 1.65 12.69
C ASP A 88 -2.79 3.06 12.34
N SER A 89 -2.26 3.69 11.28
CA SER A 89 -2.64 5.02 10.85
C SER A 89 -3.60 4.99 9.69
N GLY A 90 -4.79 5.59 9.82
CA GLY A 90 -5.72 5.77 8.72
C GLY A 90 -5.14 6.70 7.65
N ILE A 91 -5.09 6.24 6.41
CA ILE A 91 -4.58 7.00 5.26
C ILE A 91 -5.64 7.29 4.21
N SER A 92 -6.83 6.69 4.33
CA SER A 92 -7.94 7.02 3.44
C SER A 92 -8.43 8.44 3.68
N LEU A 93 -8.72 9.11 2.60
CA LEU A 93 -9.35 10.43 2.60
C LEU A 93 -10.77 10.28 2.03
N SER A 94 -11.69 11.17 2.41
CA SER A 94 -13.08 11.10 1.95
C SER A 94 -13.24 11.16 0.44
N LEU A 95 -12.25 11.66 -0.28
CA LEU A 95 -12.28 11.80 -1.74
C LEU A 95 -11.53 10.70 -2.48
N PHE A 96 -10.50 10.15 -1.89
CA PHE A 96 -9.65 9.12 -2.50
C PHE A 96 -8.78 8.42 -1.46
N THR A 97 -8.28 7.26 -1.83
CA THR A 97 -7.21 6.56 -1.13
C THR A 97 -5.88 6.86 -1.83
N PRO A 98 -4.85 7.32 -1.13
CA PRO A 98 -3.51 7.46 -1.70
C PRO A 98 -2.94 6.11 -2.12
N ASP A 99 -2.40 6.05 -3.33
CA ASP A 99 -1.67 4.87 -3.79
C ASP A 99 -0.27 4.88 -3.21
N ILE A 100 0.02 3.95 -2.32
CA ILE A 100 1.33 3.80 -1.70
C ILE A 100 2.14 2.70 -2.39
N ASP A 101 3.46 2.86 -2.39
CA ASP A 101 4.35 1.80 -2.87
C ASP A 101 4.35 0.61 -1.92
N LEU A 102 4.16 -0.60 -2.46
CA LEU A 102 4.01 -1.83 -1.67
C LEU A 102 5.32 -2.54 -1.35
N PHE A 103 6.46 -2.00 -1.78
CA PHE A 103 7.76 -2.57 -1.43
C PHE A 103 7.98 -2.56 0.08
N ASP A 104 8.59 -3.62 0.61
CA ASP A 104 8.88 -3.80 2.03
C ASP A 104 7.62 -3.79 2.93
N MET A 105 6.52 -4.32 2.41
CA MET A 105 5.33 -4.64 3.21
C MET A 105 5.41 -6.08 3.70
N SER A 106 5.14 -6.31 4.97
CA SER A 106 5.05 -7.66 5.53
C SER A 106 3.85 -8.42 4.95
N ARG A 107 2.73 -7.74 4.81
CA ARG A 107 1.49 -8.26 4.24
C ARG A 107 0.50 -7.14 3.99
N VAL A 108 -0.56 -7.48 3.25
CA VAL A 108 -1.76 -6.63 3.10
C VAL A 108 -2.95 -7.39 3.64
N GLU A 109 -3.67 -6.82 4.59
CA GLU A 109 -4.86 -7.44 5.19
C GLU A 109 -6.12 -6.80 4.61
N LEU A 110 -6.99 -7.61 3.99
CA LEU A 110 -8.30 -7.20 3.52
C LEU A 110 -9.38 -7.83 4.41
N LEU A 111 -10.03 -7.01 5.21
CA LEU A 111 -11.11 -7.38 6.10
C LEU A 111 -12.45 -7.04 5.44
N ARG A 112 -13.28 -8.04 5.17
CA ARG A 112 -14.57 -7.86 4.50
C ARG A 112 -15.70 -7.81 5.49
N GLY A 113 -16.60 -6.84 5.30
CA GLY A 113 -17.74 -6.57 6.16
C GLY A 113 -17.46 -5.43 7.15
N PRO A 114 -18.49 -5.00 7.91
CA PRO A 114 -18.37 -3.86 8.81
C PRO A 114 -17.29 -4.02 9.87
N GLN A 115 -16.37 -3.07 9.94
CA GLN A 115 -15.24 -3.04 10.87
C GLN A 115 -15.24 -1.76 11.74
N GLY A 116 -16.36 -1.03 11.76
CA GLY A 116 -16.46 0.27 12.44
C GLY A 116 -16.14 0.25 13.92
N THR A 117 -16.34 -0.87 14.62
CA THR A 117 -16.03 -1.00 16.05
C THR A 117 -14.54 -0.91 16.33
N LEU A 118 -13.68 -1.49 15.46
CA LEU A 118 -12.23 -1.53 15.64
C LEU A 118 -11.52 -0.42 14.87
N PHE A 119 -12.04 -0.08 13.69
CA PHE A 119 -11.39 0.82 12.71
C PHE A 119 -12.17 2.12 12.45
N GLY A 120 -13.25 2.38 13.20
CA GLY A 120 -13.98 3.64 13.13
C GLY A 120 -14.91 3.79 11.93
N ALA A 121 -15.40 5.02 11.72
CA ALA A 121 -16.56 5.32 10.87
C ALA A 121 -16.34 5.08 9.36
N GLY A 122 -15.10 5.08 8.88
CA GLY A 122 -14.78 4.86 7.46
C GLY A 122 -14.74 3.37 7.05
N SER A 123 -15.06 2.44 7.95
CA SER A 123 -14.91 0.99 7.70
C SER A 123 -16.26 0.27 7.67
N ALA A 124 -17.25 0.85 6.98
CA ALA A 124 -18.61 0.29 6.92
C ALA A 124 -18.72 -0.95 6.01
N SER A 125 -18.00 -1.00 4.90
CA SER A 125 -17.98 -2.15 3.99
C SER A 125 -16.78 -3.06 4.21
N GLY A 126 -15.73 -2.56 4.85
CA GLY A 126 -14.51 -3.30 5.15
C GLY A 126 -13.32 -2.40 5.41
N THR A 127 -12.17 -3.03 5.58
CA THR A 127 -10.91 -2.34 5.86
C THR A 127 -9.78 -2.98 5.06
N LEU A 128 -8.95 -2.14 4.45
CA LEU A 128 -7.69 -2.52 3.81
C LEU A 128 -6.55 -2.01 4.69
N ARG A 129 -5.64 -2.91 5.07
CA ARG A 129 -4.50 -2.57 5.92
C ARG A 129 -3.20 -2.98 5.24
N TYR A 130 -2.30 -2.03 5.11
CA TYR A 130 -0.92 -2.26 4.71
C TYR A 130 -0.07 -2.41 5.96
N ILE A 131 0.53 -3.55 6.17
CA ILE A 131 1.39 -3.84 7.32
C ILE A 131 2.84 -3.83 6.88
N THR A 132 3.59 -2.86 7.35
CA THR A 132 5.01 -2.71 6.97
C THR A 132 5.89 -3.70 7.72
N ASN A 133 7.04 -4.03 7.13
CA ASN A 133 8.08 -4.76 7.84
C ASN A 133 8.61 -3.92 9.02
N GLN A 134 8.55 -4.51 10.20
CA GLN A 134 8.98 -3.85 11.43
C GLN A 134 10.49 -3.91 11.61
N PRO A 135 11.12 -2.90 12.27
CA PRO A 135 12.51 -3.00 12.65
C PRO A 135 12.78 -4.21 13.54
N LYS A 136 13.77 -5.02 13.17
CA LYS A 136 14.17 -6.26 13.86
C LYS A 136 15.34 -5.99 14.78
N LEU A 137 15.17 -6.22 16.09
CA LEU A 137 16.24 -6.08 17.07
C LEU A 137 17.35 -7.12 16.83
N GLY A 138 18.61 -6.72 16.98
CA GLY A 138 19.76 -7.63 16.88
C GLY A 138 20.02 -8.21 15.49
N GLN A 139 19.30 -7.76 14.45
CA GLN A 139 19.44 -8.29 13.09
C GLN A 139 19.81 -7.18 12.10
N SER A 140 20.78 -7.43 11.26
CA SER A 140 21.09 -6.60 10.09
C SER A 140 20.51 -7.26 8.84
N GLU A 141 19.75 -6.53 8.07
CA GLU A 141 19.12 -7.01 6.85
C GLU A 141 19.21 -5.93 5.78
N THR A 142 19.50 -6.31 4.56
CA THR A 142 19.46 -5.42 3.40
C THR A 142 18.75 -6.12 2.26
N VAL A 143 17.74 -5.46 1.70
CA VAL A 143 17.01 -5.91 0.52
C VAL A 143 17.15 -4.83 -0.54
N ALA A 144 17.41 -5.20 -1.77
CA ALA A 144 17.43 -4.31 -2.92
C ALA A 144 16.70 -4.97 -4.10
N GLU A 145 15.94 -4.17 -4.83
CA GLU A 145 15.20 -4.59 -6.00
C GLU A 145 15.42 -3.59 -7.13
N LEU A 146 15.75 -4.10 -8.31
CA LEU A 146 15.86 -3.32 -9.54
C LEU A 146 14.97 -3.98 -10.59
N THR A 147 14.09 -3.19 -11.19
CA THR A 147 13.18 -3.64 -12.23
C THR A 147 13.36 -2.77 -13.46
N ALA A 148 13.41 -3.37 -14.63
CA ALA A 148 13.32 -2.68 -15.91
C ALA A 148 12.08 -3.19 -16.64
N THR A 149 11.30 -2.29 -17.20
CA THR A 149 10.10 -2.59 -17.98
C THR A 149 10.22 -1.97 -19.36
N ASP A 150 9.76 -2.71 -20.35
CA ASP A 150 9.65 -2.25 -21.73
C ASP A 150 8.19 -2.34 -22.16
N ILE A 151 7.68 -1.27 -22.77
CA ILE A 151 6.30 -1.17 -23.20
C ILE A 151 6.29 -1.11 -24.73
N SER A 152 5.66 -2.06 -25.36
CA SER A 152 5.53 -2.06 -26.84
C SER A 152 4.80 -0.80 -27.29
N ASP A 153 5.42 -0.06 -28.21
CA ASP A 153 4.94 1.24 -28.70
C ASP A 153 4.80 2.33 -27.62
N GLY A 154 5.57 2.22 -26.54
CA GLY A 154 5.62 3.19 -25.44
C GLY A 154 7.04 3.46 -24.95
N GLU A 155 7.16 4.20 -23.86
CA GLU A 155 8.44 4.50 -23.22
C GLU A 155 8.87 3.39 -22.25
N PRO A 156 10.18 3.13 -22.11
CA PRO A 156 10.66 2.21 -21.09
C PRO A 156 10.43 2.79 -19.69
N GLY A 157 10.22 1.90 -18.71
CA GLY A 157 10.09 2.24 -17.31
C GLY A 157 11.04 1.42 -16.44
N GLY A 158 10.95 1.60 -15.14
CA GLY A 158 11.71 0.78 -14.22
C GLY A 158 11.62 1.26 -12.79
N SER A 159 12.18 0.50 -11.87
CA SER A 159 12.23 0.86 -10.47
C SER A 159 13.54 0.50 -9.81
N ALA A 160 13.89 1.28 -8.79
CA ALA A 160 14.99 1.00 -7.87
C ALA A 160 14.47 1.15 -6.43
N LYS A 161 14.56 0.08 -5.66
CA LYS A 161 14.02 0.04 -4.30
C LYS A 161 15.03 -0.62 -3.37
N PHE A 162 15.06 -0.15 -2.12
CA PHE A 162 15.92 -0.75 -1.09
C PHE A 162 15.27 -0.68 0.29
N ALA A 163 15.60 -1.63 1.14
CA ALA A 163 15.28 -1.61 2.55
C ALA A 163 16.51 -2.05 3.36
N VAL A 164 16.78 -1.35 4.45
CA VAL A 164 17.88 -1.66 5.36
C VAL A 164 17.36 -1.70 6.77
N ASN A 165 17.63 -2.78 7.48
CA ASN A 165 17.41 -2.92 8.91
C ASN A 165 18.76 -2.90 9.62
N SER A 166 18.92 -2.00 10.58
CA SER A 166 20.15 -1.84 11.36
C SER A 166 19.83 -1.87 12.86
N PRO A 167 20.41 -2.79 13.63
CA PRO A 167 20.29 -2.78 15.07
C PRO A 167 21.09 -1.60 15.65
N LEU A 168 20.50 -0.92 16.62
CA LEU A 168 21.10 0.19 17.37
C LEU A 168 21.31 -0.26 18.84
N GLY A 169 22.07 -1.34 19.02
CA GLY A 169 22.22 -2.03 20.30
C GLY A 169 21.09 -3.04 20.54
N ASP A 170 20.98 -3.51 21.79
CA ASP A 170 20.09 -4.62 22.15
C ASP A 170 18.61 -4.23 22.23
N LYS A 171 18.33 -2.93 22.39
CA LYS A 171 16.98 -2.42 22.68
C LYS A 171 16.41 -1.52 21.59
N ALA A 172 17.16 -1.29 20.53
CA ALA A 172 16.70 -0.45 19.43
C ALA A 172 17.10 -1.00 18.07
N ALA A 173 16.30 -0.72 17.05
CA ALA A 173 16.61 -1.00 15.67
C ALA A 173 15.96 0.06 14.77
N LEU A 174 16.63 0.37 13.69
CA LEU A 174 16.18 1.29 12.64
C LEU A 174 15.91 0.51 11.37
N ARG A 175 14.77 0.76 10.72
CA ARG A 175 14.49 0.31 9.36
C ARG A 175 14.27 1.51 8.46
N VAL A 176 15.00 1.53 7.36
CA VAL A 176 14.91 2.57 6.33
C VAL A 176 14.56 1.90 5.01
N THR A 177 13.53 2.39 4.35
CA THR A 177 13.10 1.93 3.03
C THR A 177 13.10 3.13 2.09
N GLY A 178 13.63 2.96 0.89
CA GLY A 178 13.57 3.97 -0.17
C GLY A 178 13.13 3.34 -1.48
N PHE A 179 12.41 4.10 -2.29
CA PHE A 179 11.92 3.64 -3.58
C PHE A 179 11.85 4.77 -4.60
N PHE A 180 12.13 4.41 -5.83
CA PHE A 180 11.93 5.22 -7.03
C PHE A 180 11.34 4.35 -8.12
N ASN A 181 10.24 4.80 -8.72
CA ASN A 181 9.60 4.13 -9.84
C ASN A 181 9.44 5.15 -10.97
N SER A 182 9.80 4.76 -12.18
CA SER A 182 9.51 5.49 -13.42
C SER A 182 8.53 4.66 -14.23
N PHE A 183 7.39 5.24 -14.53
CA PHE A 183 6.34 4.61 -15.33
C PHE A 183 6.43 5.16 -16.76
N GLY A 184 6.76 4.30 -17.72
CA GLY A 184 6.76 4.68 -19.13
C GLY A 184 5.37 5.01 -19.62
N GLY A 185 5.25 6.05 -20.44
CA GLY A 185 4.02 6.41 -21.11
C GLY A 185 3.72 5.47 -22.29
N PHE A 186 2.44 5.37 -22.66
CA PHE A 186 1.96 4.58 -23.81
C PHE A 186 0.69 5.14 -24.43
N ILE A 187 0.25 6.31 -23.99
CA ILE A 187 -0.95 6.97 -24.51
C ILE A 187 -0.53 8.18 -25.35
N ASP A 188 -0.95 8.20 -26.60
CA ASP A 188 -0.76 9.34 -27.49
C ASP A 188 -1.97 10.28 -27.42
N SER A 189 -1.71 11.57 -27.29
CA SER A 189 -2.74 12.60 -27.27
C SER A 189 -2.76 13.39 -28.58
N VAL A 190 -3.91 13.43 -29.24
CA VAL A 190 -4.13 14.28 -30.40
C VAL A 190 -4.48 15.70 -29.92
N GLN A 191 -3.61 16.64 -30.19
CA GLN A 191 -3.78 18.04 -29.83
C GLN A 191 -4.80 18.75 -30.75
N PRO A 192 -5.39 19.90 -30.36
CA PRO A 192 -6.34 20.65 -31.20
C PRO A 192 -5.80 21.08 -32.52
N ASN A 193 -4.48 21.22 -32.67
CA ASN A 193 -3.80 21.54 -33.93
C ASN A 193 -3.46 20.30 -34.79
N LEU A 194 -4.03 19.12 -34.45
CA LEU A 194 -3.80 17.82 -35.07
C LEU A 194 -2.35 17.28 -34.91
N SER A 195 -1.49 17.91 -34.09
CA SER A 195 -0.22 17.30 -33.74
C SER A 195 -0.44 16.18 -32.72
N ILE A 196 0.42 15.19 -32.75
CA ILE A 196 0.40 14.07 -31.77
C ILE A 196 1.48 14.34 -30.72
N LYS A 197 1.08 14.43 -29.46
CA LYS A 197 1.99 14.35 -28.32
C LYS A 197 2.00 12.91 -27.86
N LYS A 198 3.13 12.24 -27.97
CA LYS A 198 3.30 10.83 -27.60
C LYS A 198 3.45 10.67 -26.10
N ASP A 199 3.06 9.49 -25.61
CA ASP A 199 3.40 8.96 -24.30
C ASP A 199 3.01 9.86 -23.12
N VAL A 200 1.86 10.58 -23.22
CA VAL A 200 1.42 11.62 -22.27
C VAL A 200 0.98 11.11 -20.91
N ASN A 201 1.11 9.84 -20.61
CA ASN A 201 0.77 9.23 -19.34
C ASN A 201 2.00 8.68 -18.60
N SER A 202 3.17 9.20 -18.91
CA SER A 202 4.38 8.89 -18.14
C SER A 202 4.35 9.52 -16.74
N GLY A 203 5.12 8.95 -15.83
CA GLY A 203 5.14 9.46 -14.47
C GLY A 203 6.23 8.86 -13.60
N GLU A 204 6.39 9.45 -12.44
CA GLU A 204 7.36 9.02 -11.44
C GLU A 204 6.71 8.94 -10.06
N ARG A 205 7.11 7.92 -9.29
CA ARG A 205 6.80 7.81 -7.87
C ARG A 205 8.10 7.64 -7.10
N SER A 206 8.34 8.48 -6.11
CA SER A 206 9.50 8.34 -5.24
C SER A 206 9.10 8.55 -3.79
N GLY A 207 9.85 7.93 -2.88
CA GLY A 207 9.55 8.08 -1.47
C GLY A 207 10.51 7.34 -0.57
N ALA A 208 10.29 7.53 0.72
CA ALA A 208 11.03 6.86 1.77
C ALA A 208 10.14 6.59 2.99
N ARG A 209 10.43 5.51 3.68
CA ARG A 209 9.86 5.17 5.00
C ARG A 209 10.99 4.99 5.99
N LEU A 210 10.74 5.44 7.20
CA LEU A 210 11.66 5.29 8.33
C LEU A 210 10.86 4.83 9.53
N ALA A 211 11.30 3.76 10.17
CA ALA A 211 10.74 3.24 11.41
C ALA A 211 11.87 3.00 12.42
N LEU A 212 11.69 3.50 13.62
CA LEU A 212 12.59 3.24 14.75
C LEU A 212 11.84 2.42 15.80
N ARG A 213 12.30 1.22 16.09
CA ARG A 213 11.79 0.43 17.21
C ARG A 213 12.67 0.66 18.42
N PHE A 214 12.07 1.04 19.54
CA PHE A 214 12.73 1.13 20.84
C PHE A 214 11.97 0.31 21.87
N GLN A 215 12.64 -0.67 22.49
CA GLN A 215 12.08 -1.61 23.45
C GLN A 215 12.91 -1.56 24.75
N PRO A 216 12.64 -0.60 25.64
CA PRO A 216 13.38 -0.45 26.89
C PRO A 216 13.24 -1.64 27.84
N ASN A 217 12.12 -2.37 27.77
CA ASN A 217 11.82 -3.56 28.54
C ASN A 217 10.80 -4.45 27.81
N ASP A 218 10.49 -5.64 28.32
CA ASP A 218 9.61 -6.63 27.69
C ASP A 218 8.13 -6.19 27.62
N ARG A 219 7.74 -5.13 28.32
CA ARG A 219 6.35 -4.66 28.38
C ARG A 219 6.07 -3.44 27.53
N LEU A 220 7.11 -2.75 27.07
CA LEU A 220 6.96 -1.50 26.32
C LEU A 220 7.77 -1.54 25.03
N THR A 221 7.08 -1.33 23.92
CA THR A 221 7.68 -1.10 22.61
C THR A 221 7.14 0.21 22.03
N ILE A 222 8.04 1.07 21.60
CA ILE A 222 7.71 2.35 20.96
C ILE A 222 8.26 2.31 19.54
N THR A 223 7.39 2.55 18.55
CA THR A 223 7.79 2.49 17.13
C THR A 223 7.30 3.72 16.40
N PRO A 224 7.99 4.89 16.50
CA PRO A 224 7.71 6.02 15.64
C PRO A 224 8.04 5.70 14.18
N ARG A 225 7.19 6.22 13.28
CA ARG A 225 7.31 6.01 11.83
C ARG A 225 7.12 7.32 11.08
N ILE A 226 7.79 7.43 9.97
CA ILE A 226 7.62 8.53 9.00
C ILE A 226 7.52 7.92 7.62
N LEU A 227 6.54 8.36 6.85
CA LEU A 227 6.41 8.09 5.43
C LEU A 227 6.42 9.41 4.67
N TYR A 228 7.21 9.47 3.61
CA TYR A 228 7.15 10.50 2.59
C TYR A 228 7.03 9.86 1.22
N GLN A 229 6.09 10.33 0.41
CA GLN A 229 5.94 9.90 -0.97
C GLN A 229 5.54 11.07 -1.85
N LYS A 230 6.11 11.12 -3.04
CA LYS A 230 5.75 12.06 -4.10
C LYS A 230 5.41 11.29 -5.37
N VAL A 231 4.34 11.69 -6.02
CA VAL A 231 3.95 11.24 -7.36
C VAL A 231 3.96 12.45 -8.28
N SER A 232 4.53 12.30 -9.46
CA SER A 232 4.58 13.33 -10.51
C SER A 232 4.22 12.67 -11.83
N THR A 233 3.39 13.31 -12.63
CA THR A 233 2.98 12.85 -13.97
C THR A 233 3.04 14.00 -14.94
N ASP A 234 3.27 13.70 -16.21
CA ASP A 234 3.26 14.67 -17.31
C ASP A 234 1.86 15.09 -17.73
#